data_8a44045201f30c976095643be0869595
#
_entry.id   8a44045201f30c976095643be0869595
#
_cell.length_a   1.000
_cell.length_b   1.000
_cell.length_c   1.000
_cell.angle_alpha   90.00
_cell.angle_beta   90.00
_cell.angle_gamma   90.00
#
_symmetry.space_group_name_H-M   'P 1'
#
loop_
_entity.id
_entity.type
_entity.pdbx_description
1 polymer ?
#
loop_
_entity_poly.entity_id
_entity_poly.type
_entity_poly.pdbx_seq_one_letter_code
_entity_poly.pdbx_strand_id
1 'polypeptide(L)'
;MLPAYAHALEVGWSPNTMRNVAPEQLAAIAADPDGFIAGLNNRGGKIRLHDGSEVARLPDMIRWIIADDRPERPFVGSINLRWQEDEAGKPVTELPAHVLGHVGYTILPNHAGNGYASAALAAVLAEARTIGLPFVKITCDANNTASRRIIQKNGGRFIENFVALFYGPGERLMYRIDLQP
;
A
#
# COMPACT_ATOMS: atom_id res chain seq x y z
N MET A 1 -11.80 10.06 -12.07
CA MET A 1 -10.54 9.44 -11.58
C MET A 1 -10.40 7.97 -12.00
N LEU A 2 -11.46 7.16 -11.96
CA LEU A 2 -11.42 5.76 -12.40
C LEU A 2 -10.86 5.55 -13.82
N PRO A 3 -11.23 6.35 -14.85
CA PRO A 3 -10.64 6.19 -16.18
C PRO A 3 -9.12 6.41 -16.21
N ALA A 4 -8.60 7.35 -15.43
CA ALA A 4 -7.15 7.58 -15.36
C ALA A 4 -6.42 6.43 -14.64
N TYR A 5 -7.05 5.83 -13.62
CA TYR A 5 -6.56 4.63 -12.97
C TYR A 5 -6.54 3.43 -13.93
N ALA A 6 -7.65 3.18 -14.63
CA ALA A 6 -7.75 2.10 -15.61
C ALA A 6 -6.70 2.26 -16.71
N HIS A 7 -6.52 3.46 -17.24
CA HIS A 7 -5.49 3.74 -18.24
C HIS A 7 -4.08 3.43 -17.71
N ALA A 8 -3.77 3.77 -16.45
CA ALA A 8 -2.48 3.42 -15.85
C ALA A 8 -2.25 1.89 -15.81
N LEU A 9 -3.29 1.11 -15.51
CA LEU A 9 -3.22 -0.35 -15.56
C LEU A 9 -3.00 -0.88 -16.99
N GLU A 10 -3.68 -0.31 -17.99
CA GLU A 10 -3.56 -0.68 -19.40
C GLU A 10 -2.15 -0.45 -19.95
N VAL A 11 -1.48 0.61 -19.53
CA VAL A 11 -0.10 0.91 -19.95
C VAL A 11 0.96 0.18 -19.11
N GLY A 12 0.55 -0.78 -18.27
CA GLY A 12 1.45 -1.71 -17.57
C GLY A 12 1.86 -1.32 -16.16
N TRP A 13 1.30 -0.25 -15.59
CA TRP A 13 1.48 0.01 -14.16
C TRP A 13 0.63 -0.95 -13.32
N SER A 14 1.12 -1.28 -12.13
CA SER A 14 0.39 -2.09 -11.15
C SER A 14 0.49 -1.48 -9.76
N PRO A 15 -0.61 -1.41 -8.99
CA PRO A 15 -0.58 -0.93 -7.60
C PRO A 15 0.11 -1.91 -6.65
N ASN A 16 0.34 -3.13 -7.09
CA ASN A 16 1.02 -4.15 -6.30
C ASN A 16 2.42 -4.38 -6.88
N THR A 17 3.45 -4.18 -6.05
CA THR A 17 4.85 -4.35 -6.45
C THR A 17 5.33 -5.80 -6.44
N MET A 18 4.54 -6.71 -5.84
CA MET A 18 4.91 -8.13 -5.69
C MET A 18 4.41 -8.98 -6.86
N ARG A 19 3.28 -8.61 -7.45
CA ARG A 19 2.73 -9.25 -8.65
C ARG A 19 1.95 -8.23 -9.49
N ASN A 20 1.86 -8.47 -10.78
CA ASN A 20 1.00 -7.66 -11.63
C ASN A 20 -0.47 -8.02 -11.41
N VAL A 21 -1.24 -7.09 -10.85
CA VAL A 21 -2.69 -7.23 -10.62
C VAL A 21 -3.53 -6.47 -11.64
N ALA A 22 -2.90 -5.82 -12.61
CA ALA A 22 -3.61 -4.99 -13.59
C ALA A 22 -4.68 -5.74 -14.38
N PRO A 23 -4.44 -6.97 -14.91
CA PRO A 23 -5.47 -7.70 -15.64
C PRO A 23 -6.72 -8.00 -14.80
N GLU A 24 -6.54 -8.38 -13.54
CA GLU A 24 -7.64 -8.68 -12.62
C GLU A 24 -8.45 -7.44 -12.30
N GLN A 25 -7.78 -6.32 -12.07
CA GLN A 25 -8.44 -5.07 -11.74
C GLN A 25 -9.16 -4.45 -12.95
N LEU A 26 -8.59 -4.54 -14.14
CA LEU A 26 -9.26 -4.13 -15.37
C LEU A 26 -10.54 -4.95 -15.62
N ALA A 27 -10.48 -6.27 -15.41
CA ALA A 27 -11.66 -7.12 -15.51
C ALA A 27 -12.73 -6.74 -14.46
N ALA A 28 -12.34 -6.47 -13.22
CA ALA A 28 -13.26 -6.04 -12.17
C ALA A 28 -13.89 -4.67 -12.48
N ILE A 29 -13.11 -3.71 -12.97
CA ILE A 29 -13.61 -2.39 -13.40
C ILE A 29 -14.60 -2.53 -14.55
N ALA A 30 -14.30 -3.37 -15.53
CA ALA A 30 -15.20 -3.60 -16.68
C ALA A 30 -16.52 -4.27 -16.28
N ALA A 31 -16.49 -5.15 -15.28
CA ALA A 31 -17.67 -5.87 -14.80
C ALA A 31 -18.57 -4.99 -13.91
N ASP A 32 -17.99 -4.24 -12.99
CA ASP A 32 -18.71 -3.39 -12.03
C ASP A 32 -17.82 -2.23 -11.55
N PRO A 33 -17.83 -1.09 -12.24
CA PRO A 33 -17.01 0.07 -11.87
C PRO A 33 -17.31 0.62 -10.47
N ASP A 34 -18.58 0.65 -10.08
CA ASP A 34 -18.99 1.19 -8.78
C ASP A 34 -18.64 0.24 -7.65
N GLY A 35 -18.83 -1.06 -7.84
CA GLY A 35 -18.39 -2.08 -6.91
C GLY A 35 -16.87 -2.11 -6.76
N PHE A 36 -16.11 -1.89 -7.84
CA PHE A 36 -14.67 -1.74 -7.75
C PHE A 36 -14.27 -0.55 -6.85
N ILE A 37 -14.88 0.61 -7.03
CA ILE A 37 -14.63 1.80 -6.19
C ILE A 37 -15.01 1.54 -4.74
N ALA A 38 -16.18 0.96 -4.50
CA ALA A 38 -16.62 0.60 -3.14
C ALA A 38 -15.64 -0.36 -2.44
N GLY A 39 -15.04 -1.28 -3.22
CA GLY A 39 -14.06 -2.25 -2.73
C GLY A 39 -12.68 -1.69 -2.37
N LEU A 40 -12.41 -0.39 -2.63
CA LEU A 40 -11.14 0.24 -2.24
C LEU A 40 -11.00 0.44 -0.72
N ASN A 41 -12.10 0.38 0.03
CA ASN A 41 -12.11 0.37 1.49
C ASN A 41 -12.87 -0.88 1.94
N ASN A 42 -12.15 -1.94 2.20
CA ASN A 42 -12.77 -3.21 2.51
C ASN A 42 -12.42 -3.67 3.93
N ARG A 43 -13.41 -4.23 4.63
CA ARG A 43 -13.25 -4.77 5.98
C ARG A 43 -13.56 -6.26 6.08
N GLY A 44 -13.57 -6.98 4.97
CA GLY A 44 -13.91 -8.41 5.01
C GLY A 44 -13.61 -9.16 3.73
N GLY A 45 -13.97 -10.44 3.72
CA GLY A 45 -13.73 -11.35 2.62
C GLY A 45 -12.48 -12.18 2.77
N LYS A 46 -12.09 -12.85 1.68
CA LYS A 46 -10.89 -13.69 1.60
C LYS A 46 -9.99 -13.23 0.47
N ILE A 47 -8.72 -13.47 0.63
CA ILE A 47 -7.73 -13.33 -0.43
C ILE A 47 -7.03 -14.67 -0.65
N ARG A 48 -6.66 -14.94 -1.90
CA ARG A 48 -5.87 -16.10 -2.26
C ARG A 48 -4.39 -15.72 -2.28
N LEU A 49 -3.58 -16.46 -1.54
CA LEU A 49 -2.13 -16.30 -1.52
C LEU A 49 -1.51 -16.99 -2.75
N HIS A 50 -0.23 -16.74 -2.99
CA HIS A 50 0.48 -17.28 -4.16
C HIS A 50 0.62 -18.81 -4.12
N ASP A 51 0.60 -19.43 -2.93
CA ASP A 51 0.61 -20.88 -2.74
C ASP A 51 -0.77 -21.54 -2.93
N GLY A 52 -1.79 -20.73 -3.29
CA GLY A 52 -3.15 -21.16 -3.50
C GLY A 52 -4.01 -21.23 -2.25
N SER A 53 -3.45 -21.05 -1.05
CA SER A 53 -4.21 -20.99 0.20
C SER A 53 -5.11 -19.74 0.26
N GLU A 54 -6.24 -19.85 0.96
CA GLU A 54 -7.13 -18.73 1.23
C GLU A 54 -6.98 -18.26 2.67
N VAL A 55 -6.82 -16.96 2.85
CA VAL A 55 -6.76 -16.32 4.17
C VAL A 55 -7.79 -15.21 4.26
N ALA A 56 -8.17 -14.85 5.49
CA ALA A 56 -9.02 -13.70 5.72
C ALA A 56 -8.30 -12.43 5.22
N ARG A 57 -9.06 -11.59 4.50
CA ARG A 57 -8.56 -10.27 4.11
C ARG A 57 -8.50 -9.38 5.34
N LEU A 58 -7.38 -8.74 5.54
CA LEU A 58 -7.25 -7.71 6.56
C LEU A 58 -8.11 -6.50 6.22
N PRO A 59 -8.62 -5.77 7.21
CA PRO A 59 -9.10 -4.41 6.98
C PRO A 59 -8.05 -3.61 6.25
N ASP A 60 -8.45 -2.95 5.16
CA ASP A 60 -7.56 -2.11 4.38
C ASP A 60 -8.27 -0.90 3.80
N MET A 61 -7.51 0.11 3.47
CA MET A 61 -7.92 1.24 2.68
C MET A 61 -6.90 1.51 1.58
N ILE A 62 -7.39 1.83 0.39
CA ILE A 62 -6.58 2.25 -0.74
C ILE A 62 -6.92 3.71 -1.05
N ARG A 63 -5.89 4.53 -1.24
CA ARG A 63 -6.02 5.92 -1.66
C ARG A 63 -5.30 6.13 -2.99
N TRP A 64 -5.96 6.77 -3.91
CA TRP A 64 -5.33 7.24 -5.13
C TRP A 64 -4.59 8.55 -4.85
N ILE A 65 -3.39 8.64 -5.38
CA ILE A 65 -2.55 9.82 -5.24
C ILE A 65 -2.78 10.70 -6.47
N ILE A 66 -3.19 11.93 -6.20
CA ILE A 66 -3.50 12.95 -7.22
C ILE A 66 -2.47 14.07 -7.08
N ALA A 67 -1.92 14.53 -8.19
CA ALA A 67 -1.01 15.66 -8.22
C ALA A 67 -1.81 16.97 -8.18
N ASP A 68 -2.09 17.49 -6.99
CA ASP A 68 -2.88 18.72 -6.79
C ASP A 68 -2.11 20.00 -7.17
N ASP A 69 -0.80 19.89 -7.34
CA ASP A 69 0.10 20.96 -7.80
C ASP A 69 0.05 21.18 -9.33
N ARG A 70 -0.76 20.41 -10.06
CA ARG A 70 -0.94 20.50 -11.51
C ARG A 70 -2.39 20.83 -11.85
N PRO A 71 -2.62 21.71 -12.85
CA PRO A 71 -3.99 22.11 -13.24
C PRO A 71 -4.89 20.93 -13.63
N GLU A 72 -4.34 19.94 -14.33
CA GLU A 72 -5.04 18.74 -14.78
C GLU A 72 -5.29 17.73 -13.66
N ARG A 73 -4.64 17.90 -12.50
CA ARG A 73 -4.74 17.02 -11.32
C ARG A 73 -4.67 15.53 -11.69
N PRO A 74 -3.58 15.08 -12.35
CA PRO A 74 -3.51 13.73 -12.84
C PRO A 74 -3.42 12.71 -11.72
N PHE A 75 -3.91 11.48 -11.97
CA PHE A 75 -3.59 10.30 -11.17
C PHE A 75 -2.09 10.00 -11.29
N VAL A 76 -1.39 9.87 -10.17
CA VAL A 76 0.05 9.65 -10.14
C VAL A 76 0.49 8.40 -9.38
N GLY A 77 -0.43 7.69 -8.75
CA GLY A 77 -0.12 6.47 -8.03
C GLY A 77 -1.15 6.10 -6.98
N SER A 78 -0.83 5.11 -6.18
CA SER A 78 -1.68 4.69 -5.06
C SER A 78 -0.86 4.37 -3.82
N ILE A 79 -1.53 4.46 -2.68
CA ILE A 79 -1.02 4.05 -1.38
C ILE A 79 -2.11 3.27 -0.66
N ASN A 80 -1.73 2.25 0.08
CA ASN A 80 -2.66 1.50 0.91
C ASN A 80 -2.17 1.41 2.35
N LEU A 81 -3.14 1.36 3.27
CA LEU A 81 -2.94 1.03 4.67
C LEU A 81 -3.76 -0.21 4.99
N ARG A 82 -3.16 -1.17 5.68
CA ARG A 82 -3.81 -2.38 6.18
C ARG A 82 -3.43 -2.59 7.64
N TRP A 83 -4.34 -3.19 8.39
CA TRP A 83 -4.10 -3.51 9.80
C TRP A 83 -4.83 -4.80 10.17
N GLN A 84 -4.50 -5.35 11.33
CA GLN A 84 -5.24 -6.45 11.93
C GLN A 84 -6.09 -5.92 13.06
N GLU A 85 -7.25 -6.53 13.29
CA GLU A 85 -8.15 -6.22 14.39
C GLU A 85 -8.26 -7.44 15.31
N ASP A 86 -8.45 -7.20 16.60
CA ASP A 86 -8.83 -8.23 17.56
C ASP A 86 -10.33 -8.57 17.45
N GLU A 87 -10.82 -9.47 18.29
CA GLU A 87 -12.22 -9.89 18.31
C GLU A 87 -13.21 -8.75 18.67
N ALA A 88 -12.72 -7.69 19.31
CA ALA A 88 -13.49 -6.49 19.64
C ALA A 88 -13.45 -5.43 18.53
N GLY A 89 -12.77 -5.70 17.40
CA GLY A 89 -12.58 -4.77 16.30
C GLY A 89 -11.55 -3.67 16.58
N LYS A 90 -10.72 -3.84 17.60
CA LYS A 90 -9.62 -2.92 17.89
C LYS A 90 -8.40 -3.26 17.05
N PRO A 91 -7.72 -2.25 16.46
CA PRO A 91 -6.48 -2.50 15.74
C PRO A 91 -5.39 -3.02 16.67
N VAL A 92 -4.71 -4.06 16.21
CA VAL A 92 -3.55 -4.64 16.88
C VAL A 92 -2.27 -4.38 16.07
N THR A 93 -1.15 -4.41 16.74
CA THR A 93 0.16 -4.07 16.14
C THR A 93 0.79 -5.20 15.33
N GLU A 94 0.39 -6.43 15.63
CA GLU A 94 0.91 -7.60 14.93
C GLU A 94 0.20 -7.77 13.59
N LEU A 95 0.96 -8.18 12.59
CA LEU A 95 0.47 -8.55 11.27
C LEU A 95 0.70 -10.04 11.05
N PRO A 96 -0.17 -10.72 10.27
CA PRO A 96 0.08 -12.10 9.89
C PRO A 96 1.41 -12.26 9.16
N ALA A 97 2.05 -13.41 9.29
CA ALA A 97 3.38 -13.67 8.73
C ALA A 97 3.49 -13.45 7.19
N HIS A 98 2.36 -13.57 6.49
CA HIS A 98 2.29 -13.29 5.05
C HIS A 98 2.09 -11.80 4.71
N VAL A 99 2.18 -10.89 5.68
CA VAL A 99 2.02 -9.44 5.47
C VAL A 99 3.28 -8.72 5.93
N LEU A 100 4.05 -8.18 4.99
CA LEU A 100 5.36 -7.57 5.28
C LEU A 100 5.29 -6.22 5.98
N GLY A 101 4.13 -5.55 5.98
CA GLY A 101 4.00 -4.24 6.61
C GLY A 101 2.60 -3.66 6.43
N HIS A 102 2.32 -2.59 7.19
CA HIS A 102 1.03 -1.91 7.21
C HIS A 102 0.79 -1.07 5.95
N VAL A 103 1.84 -0.49 5.38
CA VAL A 103 1.73 0.47 4.27
C VAL A 103 2.47 -0.03 3.04
N GLY A 104 1.83 0.10 1.88
CA GLY A 104 2.45 -0.07 0.57
C GLY A 104 2.07 1.08 -0.35
N TYR A 105 2.97 1.50 -1.22
CA TYR A 105 2.71 2.56 -2.20
C TYR A 105 3.46 2.33 -3.50
N THR A 106 2.87 2.82 -4.58
CA THR A 106 3.48 2.85 -5.91
C THR A 106 3.17 4.17 -6.59
N ILE A 107 4.15 4.69 -7.31
CA ILE A 107 4.01 5.91 -8.15
C ILE A 107 4.24 5.51 -9.60
N LEU A 108 3.49 6.14 -10.52
CA LEU A 108 3.75 5.98 -11.94
C LEU A 108 5.17 6.46 -12.27
N PRO A 109 5.92 5.74 -13.12
CA PRO A 109 7.32 6.05 -13.39
C PRO A 109 7.58 7.51 -13.84
N ASN A 110 6.72 8.06 -14.70
CA ASN A 110 6.81 9.44 -15.18
C ASN A 110 6.48 10.51 -14.13
N HIS A 111 6.00 10.12 -12.95
CA HIS A 111 5.72 11.00 -11.82
C HIS A 111 6.64 10.75 -10.62
N ALA A 112 7.63 9.86 -10.76
CA ALA A 112 8.61 9.60 -9.70
C ALA A 112 9.49 10.83 -9.42
N GLY A 113 9.98 10.94 -8.19
CA GLY A 113 10.90 12.02 -7.79
C GLY A 113 10.23 13.34 -7.40
N ASN A 114 8.92 13.51 -7.59
CA ASN A 114 8.20 14.77 -7.31
C ASN A 114 7.65 14.88 -5.86
N GLY A 115 8.01 13.97 -4.97
CA GLY A 115 7.59 14.03 -3.56
C GLY A 115 6.21 13.44 -3.26
N TYR A 116 5.41 13.06 -4.26
CA TYR A 116 4.04 12.57 -4.09
C TYR A 116 3.92 11.38 -3.12
N ALA A 117 4.81 10.40 -3.22
CA ALA A 117 4.81 9.26 -2.29
C ALA A 117 5.09 9.67 -0.84
N SER A 118 5.97 10.68 -0.63
CA SER A 118 6.26 11.19 0.71
C SER A 118 5.08 11.92 1.31
N ALA A 119 4.39 12.74 0.52
CA ALA A 119 3.16 13.44 0.95
C ALA A 119 2.02 12.45 1.22
N ALA A 120 1.83 11.48 0.34
CA ALA A 120 0.83 10.43 0.53
C ALA A 120 1.09 9.58 1.78
N LEU A 121 2.36 9.25 2.07
CA LEU A 121 2.72 8.53 3.29
C LEU A 121 2.37 9.38 4.52
N ALA A 122 2.72 10.67 4.55
CA ALA A 122 2.36 11.56 5.66
C ALA A 122 0.84 11.60 5.91
N ALA A 123 0.04 11.67 4.84
CA ALA A 123 -1.43 11.66 4.93
C ALA A 123 -1.96 10.33 5.50
N VAL A 124 -1.46 9.20 5.02
CA VAL A 124 -1.88 7.87 5.50
C VAL A 124 -1.46 7.62 6.95
N LEU A 125 -0.32 8.16 7.39
CA LEU A 125 0.08 8.10 8.80
C LEU A 125 -0.91 8.86 9.72
N ALA A 126 -1.50 9.95 9.25
CA ALA A 126 -2.57 10.64 9.98
C ALA A 126 -3.84 9.77 10.07
N GLU A 127 -4.23 9.11 8.98
CA GLU A 127 -5.35 8.16 9.00
C GLU A 127 -5.07 6.97 9.94
N ALA A 128 -3.84 6.43 9.95
CA ALA A 128 -3.43 5.35 10.84
C ALA A 128 -3.54 5.74 12.33
N ARG A 129 -3.23 7.00 12.68
CA ARG A 129 -3.47 7.54 14.05
C ARG A 129 -4.95 7.54 14.40
N THR A 130 -5.81 7.98 13.48
CA THR A 130 -7.27 8.03 13.68
C THR A 130 -7.85 6.62 13.88
N ILE A 131 -7.30 5.60 13.22
CA ILE A 131 -7.66 4.20 13.43
C ILE A 131 -7.26 3.72 14.82
N GLY A 132 -6.23 4.32 15.43
CA GLY A 132 -5.73 3.96 16.76
C GLY A 132 -4.47 3.09 16.73
N LEU A 133 -3.78 2.99 15.59
CA LEU A 133 -2.50 2.30 15.53
C LEU A 133 -1.43 3.10 16.28
N PRO A 134 -0.64 2.48 17.18
CA PRO A 134 0.44 3.18 17.88
C PRO A 134 1.68 3.38 17.00
N PHE A 135 1.84 2.56 15.98
CA PHE A 135 2.91 2.64 14.98
C PHE A 135 2.51 1.89 13.70
N VAL A 136 3.27 2.11 12.64
CA VAL A 136 3.21 1.30 11.42
C VAL A 136 4.59 0.69 11.13
N LYS A 137 4.58 -0.53 10.57
CA LYS A 137 5.75 -1.17 9.96
C LYS A 137 5.67 -0.98 8.47
N ILE A 138 6.78 -0.62 7.83
CA ILE A 138 6.90 -0.46 6.37
C ILE A 138 8.15 -1.20 5.92
N THR A 139 8.05 -1.95 4.85
CA THR A 139 9.21 -2.64 4.26
C THR A 139 9.49 -2.13 2.86
N CYS A 140 10.76 -2.21 2.48
CA CYS A 140 11.19 -1.98 1.10
C CYS A 140 12.36 -2.90 0.77
N ASP A 141 12.62 -3.10 -0.52
CA ASP A 141 13.81 -3.80 -0.96
C ASP A 141 15.07 -3.02 -0.54
N ALA A 142 16.13 -3.72 -0.17
CA ALA A 142 17.36 -3.10 0.35
C ALA A 142 18.01 -2.15 -0.68
N ASN A 143 17.86 -2.43 -1.97
CA ASN A 143 18.35 -1.59 -3.08
C ASN A 143 17.40 -0.43 -3.46
N ASN A 144 16.16 -0.38 -2.91
CA ASN A 144 15.20 0.68 -3.21
C ASN A 144 15.51 1.95 -2.41
N THR A 145 16.52 2.69 -2.85
CA THR A 145 16.98 3.93 -2.20
C THR A 145 15.88 5.00 -2.13
N ALA A 146 15.01 5.06 -3.14
CA ALA A 146 13.90 6.02 -3.16
C ALA A 146 12.92 5.75 -2.01
N SER A 147 12.49 4.50 -1.85
CA SER A 147 11.58 4.11 -0.76
C SER A 147 12.21 4.34 0.61
N ARG A 148 13.49 3.99 0.79
CA ARG A 148 14.22 4.24 2.03
C ARG A 148 14.18 5.72 2.43
N ARG A 149 14.47 6.62 1.49
CA ARG A 149 14.44 8.08 1.72
C ARG A 149 13.03 8.57 2.10
N ILE A 150 11.99 8.08 1.42
CA ILE A 150 10.60 8.43 1.70
C ILE A 150 10.22 8.00 3.12
N ILE A 151 10.54 6.77 3.51
CA ILE A 151 10.24 6.22 4.83
C ILE A 151 10.97 7.01 5.92
N GLN A 152 12.27 7.25 5.75
CA GLN A 152 13.09 8.01 6.71
C GLN A 152 12.63 9.47 6.85
N LYS A 153 12.28 10.13 5.73
CA LYS A 153 11.72 11.50 5.75
C LYS A 153 10.43 11.60 6.56
N ASN A 154 9.66 10.52 6.61
CA ASN A 154 8.42 10.42 7.38
C ASN A 154 8.61 9.84 8.79
N GLY A 155 9.83 9.87 9.33
CA GLY A 155 10.13 9.43 10.70
C GLY A 155 10.40 7.94 10.85
N GLY A 156 10.62 7.23 9.74
CA GLY A 156 10.92 5.80 9.76
C GLY A 156 12.28 5.49 10.37
N ARG A 157 12.27 4.69 11.43
CA ARG A 157 13.48 4.15 12.06
C ARG A 157 13.70 2.73 11.58
N PHE A 158 14.92 2.42 11.19
CA PHE A 158 15.34 1.08 10.78
C PHE A 158 15.19 0.11 11.95
N ILE A 159 14.63 -1.07 11.70
CA ILE A 159 14.47 -2.15 12.68
C ILE A 159 15.43 -3.29 12.37
N GLU A 160 15.29 -3.87 11.17
CA GLU A 160 16.06 -5.05 10.77
C GLU A 160 16.12 -5.18 9.26
N ASN A 161 17.06 -5.99 8.79
CA ASN A 161 17.05 -6.57 7.46
C ASN A 161 16.64 -8.06 7.56
N PHE A 162 15.93 -8.52 6.54
CA PHE A 162 15.46 -9.90 6.49
C PHE A 162 15.25 -10.37 5.05
N VAL A 163 15.17 -11.67 4.88
CA VAL A 163 14.79 -12.29 3.61
C VAL A 163 13.41 -12.93 3.79
N ALA A 164 12.45 -12.45 3.01
CA ALA A 164 11.11 -13.01 2.99
C ALA A 164 11.00 -13.96 1.79
N LEU A 165 11.40 -15.21 1.95
CA LEU A 165 11.46 -16.23 0.88
C LEU A 165 10.12 -16.36 0.12
N PHE A 166 9.02 -16.16 0.81
CA PHE A 166 7.67 -16.15 0.26
C PHE A 166 7.45 -15.07 -0.82
N TYR A 167 8.23 -13.99 -0.76
CA TYR A 167 8.14 -12.85 -1.68
C TYR A 167 9.33 -12.76 -2.64
N GLY A 168 10.02 -13.87 -2.84
CA GLY A 168 11.17 -13.97 -3.72
C GLY A 168 12.53 -13.72 -3.03
N PRO A 169 13.61 -14.04 -3.72
CA PRO A 169 14.97 -13.83 -3.20
C PRO A 169 15.26 -12.33 -3.18
N GLY A 170 15.75 -11.85 -2.07
CA GLY A 170 16.17 -10.46 -1.92
C GLY A 170 16.08 -10.00 -0.47
N GLU A 171 17.05 -9.19 -0.10
CA GLU A 171 17.10 -8.57 1.21
C GLU A 171 16.10 -7.42 1.27
N ARG A 172 15.33 -7.36 2.35
CA ARG A 172 14.36 -6.32 2.65
C ARG A 172 14.73 -5.63 3.94
N LEU A 173 14.42 -4.36 3.98
CA LEU A 173 14.59 -3.53 5.16
C LEU A 173 13.24 -3.25 5.78
N MET A 174 13.12 -3.47 7.09
CA MET A 174 11.95 -3.11 7.86
C MET A 174 12.20 -1.81 8.61
N TYR A 175 11.24 -0.92 8.54
CA TYR A 175 11.20 0.34 9.27
C TYR A 175 9.94 0.41 10.13
N ARG A 176 10.04 1.13 11.23
CA ARG A 176 8.91 1.48 12.09
C ARG A 176 8.75 3.00 12.12
N ILE A 177 7.52 3.47 12.01
CA ILE A 177 7.13 4.86 12.22
C ILE A 177 6.18 4.89 13.42
N ASP A 178 6.58 5.54 14.50
CA ASP A 178 5.72 5.73 15.66
C ASP A 178 4.66 6.79 15.35
N LEU A 179 3.42 6.55 15.78
CA LEU A 179 2.26 7.39 15.48
C LEU A 179 1.77 8.18 16.69
N GLN A 180 2.21 7.80 17.88
CA GLN A 180 1.92 8.55 19.09
C GLN A 180 2.93 9.70 19.27
N PRO A 181 2.51 10.83 19.86
CA PRO A 181 3.39 11.95 20.14
C PRO A 181 4.51 11.60 21.12
#